data_cff376d2d88503da231cae1a8525c5d7
#
_entry.id   cff376d2d88503da231cae1a8525c5d7
#
_cell.length_a   1.000
_cell.length_b   1.000
_cell.length_c   1.000
_cell.angle_alpha   90.00
_cell.angle_beta   90.00
_cell.angle_gamma   90.00
#
_symmetry.space_group_name_H-M   'P 1'
#
loop_
_entity.id
_entity.type
_entity.pdbx_description
1 polymer ?
#
loop_
_entity_poly.entity_id
_entity_poly.type
_entity_poly.pdbx_seq_one_letter_code
_entity_poly.pdbx_strand_id
1 'polypeptide(L)'
;MNKNYLIKKPILIAVISIVVIFLSINYINLKVNLNVGADLTESKTFSVSEGTKSVLKNIEEPMTINFYYSRDVAKTIPMIQSYATQIEGLLKRYVNLSKKNINLNIVNPEPFSDEEDQAERSGLQGFPIGQDGTKLFFGLTATNSTDDSEKIAFFDPSRGAYLESDLTNIIYKLNDVNKPKIGFLSWVETMPPMGPDGQLGQGEYTILEELSYFYEIEFLDQDVEEINNIDLLVVYHPSEVSEKTEYAIEQFILNGGKTT
;
A
#
# COMPACT_ATOMS: atom_id res chain seq x y z
N MET A 1 -68.69 -23.48 -8.23
CA MET A 1 -67.87 -22.63 -7.37
C MET A 1 -66.37 -22.75 -7.84
N ASN A 2 -65.82 -21.70 -8.39
CA ASN A 2 -64.62 -21.74 -9.28
C ASN A 2 -63.31 -21.94 -8.48
N LYS A 3 -62.79 -23.18 -8.49
CA LYS A 3 -61.52 -23.56 -7.80
C LYS A 3 -60.32 -22.74 -8.19
N ASN A 4 -60.34 -22.05 -9.33
CA ASN A 4 -59.25 -21.22 -9.84
C ASN A 4 -59.09 -19.87 -9.11
N TYR A 5 -60.05 -19.41 -8.33
CA TYR A 5 -59.96 -18.16 -7.56
C TYR A 5 -59.19 -18.33 -6.25
N LEU A 6 -59.20 -19.53 -5.67
CA LEU A 6 -58.53 -19.82 -4.39
C LEU A 6 -57.00 -19.98 -4.54
N ILE A 7 -56.51 -20.37 -5.73
CA ILE A 7 -55.07 -20.55 -6.00
C ILE A 7 -54.39 -19.24 -6.37
N LYS A 8 -55.14 -18.27 -6.93
CA LYS A 8 -54.56 -16.97 -7.34
C LYS A 8 -54.25 -16.05 -6.16
N LYS A 9 -54.99 -16.11 -5.06
CA LYS A 9 -54.75 -15.24 -3.89
C LYS A 9 -53.39 -15.48 -3.19
N PRO A 10 -52.98 -16.72 -2.85
CA PRO A 10 -51.72 -16.95 -2.19
C PRO A 10 -50.53 -16.63 -3.11
N ILE A 11 -50.67 -16.88 -4.42
CA ILE A 11 -49.63 -16.51 -5.41
C ILE A 11 -49.49 -15.01 -5.49
N LEU A 12 -50.57 -14.24 -5.52
CA LEU A 12 -50.54 -12.79 -5.54
C LEU A 12 -49.90 -12.21 -4.27
N ILE A 13 -50.22 -12.78 -3.10
CA ILE A 13 -49.57 -12.38 -1.83
C ILE A 13 -48.09 -12.68 -1.85
N ALA A 14 -47.67 -13.83 -2.35
CA ALA A 14 -46.26 -14.20 -2.47
C ALA A 14 -45.48 -13.21 -3.37
N VAL A 15 -46.04 -12.85 -4.53
CA VAL A 15 -45.44 -11.89 -5.45
C VAL A 15 -45.33 -10.52 -4.80
N ILE A 16 -46.38 -10.04 -4.12
CA ILE A 16 -46.32 -8.74 -3.42
C ILE A 16 -45.26 -8.76 -2.31
N SER A 17 -45.16 -9.86 -1.54
CA SER A 17 -44.15 -10.02 -0.50
C SER A 17 -42.73 -9.96 -1.05
N ILE A 18 -42.46 -10.60 -2.18
CA ILE A 18 -41.15 -10.56 -2.85
C ILE A 18 -40.81 -9.13 -3.29
N VAL A 19 -41.77 -8.40 -3.87
CA VAL A 19 -41.58 -7.00 -4.28
C VAL A 19 -41.29 -6.12 -3.07
N VAL A 20 -42.04 -6.30 -1.96
CA VAL A 20 -41.80 -5.51 -0.72
C VAL A 20 -40.42 -5.81 -0.15
N ILE A 21 -40.02 -7.07 -0.10
CA ILE A 21 -38.68 -7.47 0.37
C ILE A 21 -37.59 -6.82 -0.52
N PHE A 22 -37.76 -6.92 -1.84
CA PHE A 22 -36.81 -6.31 -2.80
C PHE A 22 -36.71 -4.79 -2.60
N LEU A 23 -37.82 -4.08 -2.46
CA LEU A 23 -37.83 -2.65 -2.22
C LEU A 23 -37.22 -2.30 -0.86
N SER A 24 -37.49 -3.09 0.18
CA SER A 24 -36.92 -2.91 1.51
C SER A 24 -35.39 -3.07 1.51
N ILE A 25 -34.88 -4.10 0.83
CA ILE A 25 -33.42 -4.32 0.68
C ILE A 25 -32.78 -3.14 -0.06
N ASN A 26 -33.39 -2.67 -1.15
CA ASN A 26 -32.87 -1.51 -1.89
C ASN A 26 -32.93 -0.22 -1.05
N TYR A 27 -33.99 0.00 -0.28
CA TYR A 27 -34.10 1.15 0.61
C TYR A 27 -33.05 1.12 1.74
N ILE A 28 -32.78 -0.05 2.32
CA ILE A 28 -31.75 -0.24 3.33
C ILE A 28 -30.37 0.02 2.72
N ASN A 29 -30.08 -0.49 1.51
CA ASN A 29 -28.82 -0.22 0.82
C ASN A 29 -28.60 1.28 0.55
N LEU A 30 -29.64 2.02 0.19
CA LEU A 30 -29.56 3.47 -0.03
C LEU A 30 -29.33 4.29 1.25
N LYS A 31 -29.92 3.84 2.39
CA LYS A 31 -29.83 4.57 3.67
C LYS A 31 -28.63 4.19 4.52
N VAL A 32 -28.22 2.94 4.51
CA VAL A 32 -27.20 2.41 5.43
C VAL A 32 -25.81 2.44 4.81
N ASN A 33 -25.67 2.76 3.51
CA ASN A 33 -24.38 2.75 2.83
C ASN A 33 -23.55 1.52 3.27
N LEU A 34 -24.22 0.34 3.25
CA LEU A 34 -23.58 -0.92 3.60
C LEU A 34 -22.51 -1.21 2.55
N ASN A 35 -21.32 -0.63 2.77
CA ASN A 35 -20.10 -1.03 2.10
C ASN A 35 -19.69 -2.46 2.57
N VAL A 36 -20.66 -3.37 2.61
CA VAL A 36 -20.41 -4.81 2.66
C VAL A 36 -20.08 -5.23 1.23
N GLY A 37 -18.95 -4.78 0.74
CA GLY A 37 -18.36 -5.33 -0.46
C GLY A 37 -17.94 -6.77 -0.15
N ALA A 38 -18.86 -7.72 -0.26
CA ALA A 38 -18.47 -9.08 -0.46
C ALA A 38 -17.76 -9.12 -1.82
N ASP A 39 -16.45 -9.27 -1.79
CA ASP A 39 -15.65 -9.44 -3.00
C ASP A 39 -16.03 -10.83 -3.58
N LEU A 40 -16.96 -10.80 -4.52
CA LEU A 40 -17.43 -11.98 -5.26
C LEU A 40 -16.56 -12.25 -6.50
N THR A 41 -15.47 -11.50 -6.69
CA THR A 41 -14.54 -11.77 -7.78
C THR A 41 -13.72 -13.02 -7.45
N GLU A 42 -13.50 -13.86 -8.43
CA GLU A 42 -12.76 -15.12 -8.33
C GLU A 42 -11.30 -14.90 -7.83
N SER A 43 -10.77 -13.71 -8.05
CA SER A 43 -9.41 -13.29 -7.67
C SER A 43 -9.33 -12.51 -6.35
N LYS A 44 -10.45 -12.27 -5.63
CA LYS A 44 -10.49 -11.43 -4.42
C LYS A 44 -9.74 -10.10 -4.57
N THR A 45 -9.86 -9.48 -5.72
CA THR A 45 -9.10 -8.32 -6.19
C THR A 45 -9.16 -7.11 -5.25
N PHE A 46 -10.15 -7.06 -4.35
CA PHE A 46 -10.35 -5.99 -3.37
C PHE A 46 -10.18 -6.43 -1.92
N SER A 47 -9.74 -7.68 -1.68
CA SER A 47 -9.42 -8.11 -0.31
C SER A 47 -8.01 -7.61 0.04
N VAL A 48 -7.85 -7.01 1.23
CA VAL A 48 -6.55 -6.58 1.73
C VAL A 48 -6.04 -7.58 2.78
N SER A 49 -4.72 -7.79 2.77
CA SER A 49 -4.03 -8.66 3.73
C SER A 49 -4.18 -8.17 5.17
N GLU A 50 -3.95 -9.03 6.14
CA GLU A 50 -3.98 -8.64 7.55
C GLU A 50 -2.84 -7.66 7.89
N GLY A 51 -1.67 -7.78 7.22
CA GLY A 51 -0.58 -6.82 7.33
C GLY A 51 -1.00 -5.42 6.92
N THR A 52 -1.58 -5.28 5.72
CA THR A 52 -2.11 -4.00 5.23
C THR A 52 -3.19 -3.43 6.17
N LYS A 53 -4.10 -4.27 6.67
CA LYS A 53 -5.12 -3.83 7.63
C LYS A 53 -4.50 -3.31 8.93
N SER A 54 -3.42 -3.93 9.40
CA SER A 54 -2.69 -3.48 10.59
C SER A 54 -2.07 -2.11 10.35
N VAL A 55 -1.36 -1.91 9.23
CA VAL A 55 -0.78 -0.62 8.86
C VAL A 55 -1.85 0.46 8.80
N LEU A 56 -2.95 0.22 8.08
CA LEU A 56 -4.02 1.22 7.90
C LEU A 56 -4.75 1.59 9.21
N LYS A 57 -4.89 0.64 10.14
CA LYS A 57 -5.51 0.92 11.46
C LYS A 57 -4.62 1.72 12.40
N ASN A 58 -3.31 1.65 12.19
CA ASN A 58 -2.30 2.29 13.03
C ASN A 58 -1.79 3.61 12.44
N ILE A 59 -2.49 4.18 11.46
CA ILE A 59 -2.22 5.52 10.98
C ILE A 59 -2.64 6.51 12.07
N GLU A 60 -1.67 7.22 12.63
CA GLU A 60 -1.87 8.16 13.73
C GLU A 60 -2.19 9.56 13.21
N GLU A 61 -1.52 9.98 12.13
CA GLU A 61 -1.67 11.30 11.54
C GLU A 61 -2.40 11.28 10.20
N PRO A 62 -3.18 12.32 9.89
CA PRO A 62 -3.87 12.39 8.61
C PRO A 62 -2.88 12.52 7.45
N MET A 63 -3.12 11.77 6.39
CA MET A 63 -2.39 11.87 5.14
C MET A 63 -3.31 12.12 3.96
N THR A 64 -2.79 12.77 2.93
CA THR A 64 -3.52 13.04 1.68
C THR A 64 -2.92 12.22 0.56
N ILE A 65 -3.77 11.48 -0.14
CA ILE A 65 -3.42 10.70 -1.33
C ILE A 65 -4.09 11.34 -2.53
N ASN A 66 -3.30 11.74 -3.53
CA ASN A 66 -3.79 12.22 -4.80
C ASN A 66 -3.53 11.14 -5.86
N PHE A 67 -4.59 10.57 -6.40
CA PHE A 67 -4.52 9.62 -7.50
C PHE A 67 -4.77 10.35 -8.82
N TYR A 68 -3.75 10.45 -9.65
CA TYR A 68 -3.78 11.12 -10.95
C TYR A 68 -4.07 10.10 -12.05
N TYR A 69 -5.15 10.32 -12.75
CA TYR A 69 -5.57 9.44 -13.84
C TYR A 69 -6.23 10.23 -14.97
N SER A 70 -5.53 10.38 -16.10
CA SER A 70 -6.03 11.06 -17.32
C SER A 70 -7.11 10.22 -17.99
N ARG A 71 -8.35 10.32 -17.48
CA ARG A 71 -9.48 9.46 -17.90
C ARG A 71 -9.78 9.56 -19.37
N ASP A 72 -9.79 10.79 -19.91
CA ASP A 72 -10.16 11.03 -21.30
C ASP A 72 -9.10 10.48 -22.27
N VAL A 73 -7.85 10.65 -21.94
CA VAL A 73 -6.71 10.10 -22.70
C VAL A 73 -6.72 8.57 -22.67
N ALA A 74 -7.02 7.99 -21.51
CA ALA A 74 -7.04 6.54 -21.33
C ALA A 74 -8.23 5.81 -21.96
N LYS A 75 -9.25 6.53 -22.49
CA LYS A 75 -10.45 5.92 -23.12
C LYS A 75 -10.13 4.91 -24.23
N THR A 76 -9.02 5.10 -24.92
CA THR A 76 -8.56 4.21 -25.99
C THR A 76 -7.72 3.04 -25.52
N ILE A 77 -7.42 2.94 -24.19
CA ILE A 77 -6.52 1.93 -23.62
C ILE A 77 -7.27 1.14 -22.54
N PRO A 78 -8.06 0.09 -22.89
CA PRO A 78 -8.90 -0.65 -21.95
C PRO A 78 -8.16 -1.25 -20.76
N MET A 79 -6.90 -1.66 -20.97
CA MET A 79 -6.07 -2.21 -19.89
C MET A 79 -5.81 -1.17 -18.79
N ILE A 80 -5.50 0.07 -19.16
CA ILE A 80 -5.30 1.17 -18.20
C ILE A 80 -6.59 1.50 -17.47
N GLN A 81 -7.74 1.54 -18.17
CA GLN A 81 -9.04 1.78 -17.55
C GLN A 81 -9.39 0.73 -16.50
N SER A 82 -9.18 -0.54 -16.84
CA SER A 82 -9.44 -1.66 -15.93
C SER A 82 -8.55 -1.57 -14.69
N TYR A 83 -7.27 -1.30 -14.89
CA TYR A 83 -6.32 -1.19 -13.79
C TYR A 83 -6.57 0.06 -12.92
N ALA A 84 -6.94 1.19 -13.52
CA ALA A 84 -7.36 2.39 -12.79
C ALA A 84 -8.57 2.13 -11.89
N THR A 85 -9.55 1.37 -12.38
CA THR A 85 -10.73 0.97 -11.59
C THR A 85 -10.33 0.12 -10.39
N GLN A 86 -9.38 -0.80 -10.57
CA GLN A 86 -8.83 -1.61 -9.49
C GLN A 86 -8.11 -0.76 -8.44
N ILE A 87 -7.23 0.16 -8.87
CA ILE A 87 -6.51 1.07 -7.97
C ILE A 87 -7.49 1.94 -7.18
N GLU A 88 -8.47 2.56 -7.86
CA GLU A 88 -9.47 3.41 -7.22
C GLU A 88 -10.30 2.63 -6.17
N GLY A 89 -10.68 1.39 -6.50
CA GLY A 89 -11.39 0.50 -5.58
C GLY A 89 -10.58 0.17 -4.34
N LEU A 90 -9.28 -0.13 -4.50
CA LEU A 90 -8.37 -0.43 -3.40
C LEU A 90 -8.11 0.80 -2.53
N LEU A 91 -7.88 1.98 -3.12
CA LEU A 91 -7.69 3.23 -2.39
C LEU A 91 -8.93 3.62 -1.56
N LYS A 92 -10.14 3.48 -2.12
CA LYS A 92 -11.39 3.69 -1.37
C LYS A 92 -11.50 2.75 -0.17
N ARG A 93 -11.04 1.51 -0.33
CA ARG A 93 -11.01 0.56 0.78
C ARG A 93 -9.99 0.96 1.85
N TYR A 94 -8.84 1.48 1.46
CA TYR A 94 -7.84 2.02 2.39
C TYR A 94 -8.40 3.18 3.22
N VAL A 95 -9.10 4.13 2.58
CA VAL A 95 -9.82 5.23 3.27
C VAL A 95 -10.78 4.69 4.33
N ASN A 96 -11.55 3.65 4.00
CA ASN A 96 -12.51 3.06 4.93
C ASN A 96 -11.82 2.34 6.12
N LEU A 97 -10.68 1.70 5.88
CA LEU A 97 -9.95 0.95 6.91
C LEU A 97 -9.09 1.86 7.82
N SER A 98 -8.66 3.02 7.31
CA SER A 98 -7.82 4.00 8.04
C SER A 98 -8.59 4.88 9.03
N LYS A 99 -9.86 4.58 9.33
CA LYS A 99 -10.71 5.39 10.22
C LYS A 99 -10.80 6.87 9.80
N LYS A 100 -10.70 7.15 8.50
CA LYS A 100 -10.68 8.48 7.87
C LYS A 100 -9.37 9.27 8.04
N ASN A 101 -8.29 8.64 8.44
CA ASN A 101 -6.96 9.28 8.45
C ASN A 101 -6.33 9.38 7.05
N ILE A 102 -6.97 8.82 6.02
CA ILE A 102 -6.57 9.02 4.62
C ILE A 102 -7.61 9.88 3.91
N ASN A 103 -7.17 11.01 3.38
CA ASN A 103 -7.94 11.87 2.49
C ASN A 103 -7.57 11.54 1.04
N LEU A 104 -8.52 11.01 0.27
CA LEU A 104 -8.30 10.58 -1.12
C LEU A 104 -8.88 11.58 -2.10
N ASN A 105 -8.02 12.14 -2.95
CA ASN A 105 -8.41 12.97 -4.09
C ASN A 105 -8.15 12.19 -5.39
N ILE A 106 -9.12 12.21 -6.29
CA ILE A 106 -8.98 11.64 -7.62
C ILE A 106 -8.90 12.80 -8.60
N VAL A 107 -7.72 12.98 -9.18
CA VAL A 107 -7.40 14.09 -10.09
C VAL A 107 -7.42 13.56 -11.53
N ASN A 108 -8.06 14.30 -12.44
CA ASN A 108 -8.10 13.98 -13.87
C ASN A 108 -7.29 15.02 -14.66
N PRO A 109 -5.98 14.81 -14.86
CA PRO A 109 -5.17 15.71 -15.67
C PRO A 109 -5.69 15.70 -17.12
N GLU A 110 -6.24 16.81 -17.56
CA GLU A 110 -6.60 17.04 -18.95
C GLU A 110 -5.44 17.73 -19.68
N PRO A 111 -5.29 17.53 -20.99
CA PRO A 111 -4.22 18.18 -21.74
C PRO A 111 -4.23 19.70 -21.57
N PHE A 112 -3.08 20.26 -21.21
CA PHE A 112 -2.87 21.72 -21.00
C PHE A 112 -3.68 22.31 -19.84
N SER A 113 -4.04 21.51 -18.84
CA SER A 113 -4.76 21.97 -17.64
C SER A 113 -3.82 22.24 -16.47
N ASP A 114 -4.33 22.93 -15.46
CA ASP A 114 -3.62 23.15 -14.18
C ASP A 114 -3.32 21.84 -13.45
N GLU A 115 -4.17 20.82 -13.62
CA GLU A 115 -4.01 19.49 -13.05
C GLU A 115 -2.86 18.73 -13.73
N GLU A 116 -2.65 18.94 -15.03
CA GLU A 116 -1.48 18.41 -15.75
C GLU A 116 -0.19 19.01 -15.21
N ASP A 117 -0.15 20.33 -15.08
CA ASP A 117 0.99 21.05 -14.51
C ASP A 117 1.24 20.63 -13.05
N GLN A 118 0.20 20.39 -12.28
CA GLN A 118 0.32 19.90 -10.91
C GLN A 118 0.90 18.50 -10.87
N ALA A 119 0.47 17.60 -11.75
CA ALA A 119 1.00 16.24 -11.85
C ALA A 119 2.50 16.26 -12.16
N GLU A 120 2.94 17.11 -13.10
CA GLU A 120 4.36 17.26 -13.45
C GLU A 120 5.18 17.83 -12.28
N ARG A 121 4.69 18.89 -11.64
CA ARG A 121 5.36 19.49 -10.45
C ARG A 121 5.49 18.48 -9.30
N SER A 122 4.54 17.56 -9.17
CA SER A 122 4.57 16.47 -8.19
C SER A 122 5.53 15.34 -8.59
N GLY A 123 6.21 15.47 -9.73
CA GLY A 123 7.19 14.51 -10.22
C GLY A 123 6.58 13.22 -10.76
N LEU A 124 5.35 13.28 -11.24
CA LEU A 124 4.73 12.18 -11.95
C LEU A 124 5.22 12.15 -13.40
N GLN A 125 5.23 10.96 -13.99
CA GLN A 125 5.67 10.76 -15.35
C GLN A 125 4.48 10.78 -16.30
N GLY A 126 4.44 11.80 -17.17
CA GLY A 126 3.50 11.87 -18.29
C GLY A 126 4.00 11.07 -19.49
N PHE A 127 3.24 10.09 -19.96
CA PHE A 127 3.57 9.32 -21.16
C PHE A 127 2.90 9.95 -22.38
N PRO A 128 3.66 10.33 -23.43
CA PRO A 128 3.08 10.92 -24.63
C PRO A 128 2.22 9.89 -25.36
N ILE A 129 0.97 10.26 -25.67
CA ILE A 129 0.01 9.47 -26.44
C ILE A 129 -0.30 10.23 -27.72
N GLY A 130 0.06 9.64 -28.87
CA GLY A 130 -0.13 10.30 -30.16
C GLY A 130 0.98 11.29 -30.51
N GLN A 131 0.69 12.15 -31.54
CA GLN A 131 1.66 13.12 -32.08
C GLN A 131 1.33 14.57 -31.71
N ASP A 132 0.25 14.79 -31.00
CA ASP A 132 -0.28 16.11 -30.62
C ASP A 132 0.25 16.65 -29.29
N GLY A 133 1.15 15.91 -28.62
CA GLY A 133 1.73 16.30 -27.34
C GLY A 133 0.88 15.93 -26.12
N THR A 134 -0.28 15.29 -26.33
CA THR A 134 -1.12 14.78 -25.25
C THR A 134 -0.38 13.75 -24.41
N LYS A 135 -0.39 13.91 -23.07
CA LYS A 135 0.26 13.01 -22.12
C LYS A 135 -0.77 12.23 -21.30
N LEU A 136 -0.47 10.98 -21.05
CA LEU A 136 -1.19 10.14 -20.09
C LEU A 136 -0.48 10.21 -18.75
N PHE A 137 -1.17 10.72 -17.72
CA PHE A 137 -0.75 10.61 -16.32
C PHE A 137 -1.52 9.47 -15.68
N PHE A 138 -0.78 8.60 -15.02
CA PHE A 138 -1.33 7.45 -14.33
C PHE A 138 -0.43 7.11 -13.14
N GLY A 139 -0.55 7.89 -12.06
CA GLY A 139 0.33 7.82 -10.90
C GLY A 139 -0.36 8.25 -9.62
N LEU A 140 0.41 8.31 -8.54
CA LEU A 140 -0.09 8.66 -7.22
C LEU A 140 0.96 9.47 -6.47
N THR A 141 0.50 10.44 -5.70
CA THR A 141 1.30 11.09 -4.66
C THR A 141 0.59 10.94 -3.32
N ALA A 142 1.37 10.77 -2.26
CA ALA A 142 0.86 10.77 -0.89
C ALA A 142 1.71 11.72 -0.05
N THR A 143 1.06 12.46 0.85
CA THR A 143 1.71 13.45 1.71
C THR A 143 1.15 13.33 3.12
N ASN A 144 2.01 13.36 4.14
CA ASN A 144 1.62 13.35 5.55
C ASN A 144 1.44 14.78 6.09
N SER A 145 1.20 14.92 7.39
CA SER A 145 1.02 16.21 8.07
C SER A 145 2.31 17.04 8.21
N THR A 146 3.47 16.41 8.04
CA THR A 146 4.79 17.06 8.10
C THR A 146 5.35 17.44 6.72
N ASP A 147 4.52 17.34 5.68
CA ASP A 147 4.87 17.61 4.27
C ASP A 147 5.87 16.60 3.66
N ASP A 148 6.15 15.49 4.34
CA ASP A 148 6.87 14.39 3.69
C ASP A 148 5.99 13.79 2.60
N SER A 149 6.61 13.50 1.46
CA SER A 149 5.87 13.03 0.29
C SER A 149 6.51 11.80 -0.35
N GLU A 150 5.67 10.85 -0.70
CA GLU A 150 6.01 9.65 -1.46
C GLU A 150 5.18 9.60 -2.75
N LYS A 151 5.68 8.91 -3.78
CA LYS A 151 4.97 8.83 -5.05
C LYS A 151 5.16 7.50 -5.78
N ILE A 152 4.17 7.17 -6.60
CA ILE A 152 4.30 6.22 -7.71
C ILE A 152 4.22 7.05 -8.98
N ALA A 153 5.36 7.25 -9.64
CA ALA A 153 5.46 8.13 -10.80
C ALA A 153 4.57 7.67 -11.97
N PHE A 154 4.41 6.34 -12.13
CA PHE A 154 3.52 5.71 -13.07
C PHE A 154 3.13 4.32 -12.61
N PHE A 155 1.84 3.97 -12.70
CA PHE A 155 1.34 2.63 -12.42
C PHE A 155 1.51 1.71 -13.63
N ASP A 156 2.44 0.77 -13.53
CA ASP A 156 2.64 -0.26 -14.55
C ASP A 156 1.63 -1.42 -14.34
N PRO A 157 0.74 -1.69 -15.31
CA PRO A 157 -0.21 -2.80 -15.20
C PRO A 157 0.44 -4.18 -15.03
N SER A 158 1.68 -4.37 -15.49
CA SER A 158 2.42 -5.63 -15.30
C SER A 158 2.75 -5.90 -13.82
N ARG A 159 2.78 -4.87 -12.99
CA ARG A 159 3.00 -4.96 -11.53
C ARG A 159 1.71 -5.11 -10.71
N GLY A 160 0.59 -5.37 -11.36
CA GLY A 160 -0.72 -5.46 -10.70
C GLY A 160 -0.78 -6.42 -9.51
N ALA A 161 0.03 -7.50 -9.50
CA ALA A 161 0.15 -8.43 -8.38
C ALA A 161 0.78 -7.80 -7.12
N TYR A 162 1.56 -6.74 -7.27
CA TYR A 162 2.25 -6.03 -6.18
C TYR A 162 1.56 -4.74 -5.77
N LEU A 163 0.43 -4.39 -6.38
CA LEU A 163 -0.27 -3.12 -6.15
C LEU A 163 -0.55 -2.85 -4.68
N GLU A 164 -1.06 -3.85 -3.95
CA GLU A 164 -1.35 -3.72 -2.52
C GLU A 164 -0.08 -3.42 -1.73
N SER A 165 1.00 -4.13 -2.01
CA SER A 165 2.29 -3.93 -1.35
C SER A 165 2.86 -2.55 -1.65
N ASP A 166 2.88 -2.14 -2.92
CA ASP A 166 3.41 -0.84 -3.35
C ASP A 166 2.65 0.32 -2.67
N LEU A 167 1.31 0.27 -2.61
CA LEU A 167 0.50 1.28 -1.93
C LEU A 167 0.67 1.26 -0.40
N THR A 168 0.77 0.07 0.19
CA THR A 168 0.94 -0.06 1.64
C THR A 168 2.31 0.45 2.08
N ASN A 169 3.35 0.22 1.29
CA ASN A 169 4.70 0.73 1.55
C ASN A 169 4.74 2.26 1.60
N ILE A 170 4.07 2.94 0.66
CA ILE A 170 3.96 4.40 0.67
C ILE A 170 3.33 4.90 1.97
N ILE A 171 2.21 4.29 2.37
CA ILE A 171 1.51 4.69 3.60
C ILE A 171 2.36 4.40 4.82
N TYR A 172 3.05 3.27 4.86
CA TYR A 172 3.92 2.88 5.96
C TYR A 172 5.08 3.88 6.12
N LYS A 173 5.73 4.26 5.02
CA LYS A 173 6.83 5.25 5.03
C LYS A 173 6.39 6.62 5.54
N LEU A 174 5.18 7.06 5.17
CA LEU A 174 4.64 8.36 5.57
C LEU A 174 4.04 8.39 6.98
N ASN A 175 3.79 7.23 7.57
CA ASN A 175 3.16 7.16 8.90
C ASN A 175 4.13 7.44 10.05
N ASP A 176 5.37 7.85 9.77
CA ASP A 176 6.43 8.21 10.73
C ASP A 176 6.48 7.31 11.98
N VAL A 177 6.18 6.04 11.79
CA VAL A 177 6.34 5.06 12.85
C VAL A 177 7.85 4.91 13.05
N ASN A 178 8.33 5.11 14.26
CA ASN A 178 9.69 4.75 14.65
C ASN A 178 10.01 3.36 14.11
N LYS A 179 10.74 3.30 13.00
CA LYS A 179 11.07 2.01 12.40
C LYS A 179 11.83 1.19 13.42
N PRO A 180 11.42 -0.07 13.67
CA PRO A 180 12.22 -0.93 14.54
C PRO A 180 13.63 -1.03 13.98
N LYS A 181 14.62 -0.98 14.86
CA LYS A 181 16.03 -0.97 14.50
C LYS A 181 16.58 -2.39 14.48
N ILE A 182 17.11 -2.80 13.31
CA ILE A 182 17.78 -4.08 13.13
C ILE A 182 19.28 -3.85 13.16
N GLY A 183 19.96 -4.45 14.13
CA GLY A 183 21.42 -4.59 14.11
C GLY A 183 21.80 -5.76 13.22
N PHE A 184 22.61 -5.51 12.19
CA PHE A 184 23.06 -6.54 11.27
C PHE A 184 24.56 -6.78 11.44
N LEU A 185 24.90 -7.95 11.96
CA LEU A 185 26.26 -8.40 12.23
C LEU A 185 26.62 -9.53 11.25
N SER A 186 27.60 -9.31 10.37
CA SER A 186 27.95 -10.24 9.32
C SER A 186 29.44 -10.48 9.20
N TRP A 187 29.85 -11.74 9.01
CA TRP A 187 31.26 -12.13 8.71
C TRP A 187 31.49 -12.38 7.23
N VAL A 188 30.50 -12.14 6.39
CA VAL A 188 30.65 -12.26 4.94
C VAL A 188 30.68 -10.84 4.35
N GLU A 189 31.60 -10.61 3.42
CA GLU A 189 31.64 -9.38 2.60
C GLU A 189 30.41 -9.35 1.67
N THR A 190 29.23 -9.31 2.27
CA THR A 190 27.95 -9.25 1.56
C THR A 190 27.44 -7.84 1.39
N MET A 191 28.19 -6.85 1.84
CA MET A 191 27.79 -5.46 1.76
C MET A 191 28.36 -4.78 0.54
N PRO A 192 27.53 -4.10 -0.26
CA PRO A 192 28.06 -3.16 -1.21
C PRO A 192 28.84 -2.08 -0.45
N PRO A 193 30.00 -1.64 -0.96
CA PRO A 193 30.75 -0.58 -0.32
C PRO A 193 29.84 0.64 -0.14
N MET A 194 29.82 1.18 1.08
CA MET A 194 29.10 2.41 1.37
C MET A 194 29.67 3.54 0.51
N GLY A 195 28.81 4.20 -0.26
CA GLY A 195 29.22 5.37 -1.05
C GLY A 195 29.69 6.51 -0.15
N PRO A 196 30.42 7.49 -0.68
CA PRO A 196 30.90 8.65 0.07
C PRO A 196 29.78 9.50 0.71
N ASP A 197 28.55 9.32 0.24
CA ASP A 197 27.32 9.97 0.68
C ASP A 197 26.56 9.17 1.75
N GLY A 198 27.12 8.06 2.22
CA GLY A 198 26.49 7.17 3.20
C GLY A 198 25.38 6.30 2.64
N GLN A 199 25.15 6.31 1.33
CA GLN A 199 24.19 5.41 0.68
C GLN A 199 24.85 4.08 0.34
N LEU A 200 24.08 3.00 0.44
CA LEU A 200 24.51 1.67 0.00
C LEU A 200 24.77 1.70 -1.51
N GLY A 201 25.95 1.24 -1.94
CA GLY A 201 26.31 1.16 -3.36
C GLY A 201 25.33 0.25 -4.12
N GLN A 202 25.15 0.50 -5.43
CA GLN A 202 24.33 -0.37 -6.29
C GLN A 202 24.97 -1.77 -6.38
N GLY A 203 24.34 -2.76 -5.79
CA GLY A 203 24.75 -4.15 -5.79
C GLY A 203 23.61 -5.09 -5.38
N GLU A 204 23.76 -6.38 -5.55
CA GLU A 204 22.76 -7.46 -5.53
C GLU A 204 21.96 -7.69 -4.21
N TYR A 205 21.76 -6.68 -3.37
CA TYR A 205 21.13 -6.83 -2.04
C TYR A 205 19.69 -6.34 -1.99
N THR A 206 18.89 -6.76 -2.93
CA THR A 206 17.45 -6.49 -3.00
C THR A 206 16.73 -6.75 -1.67
N ILE A 207 17.19 -7.75 -0.89
CA ILE A 207 16.56 -8.08 0.39
C ILE A 207 16.81 -7.01 1.46
N LEU A 208 18.02 -6.44 1.53
CA LEU A 208 18.33 -5.38 2.51
C LEU A 208 17.65 -4.08 2.13
N GLU A 209 17.55 -3.78 0.84
CA GLU A 209 16.79 -2.65 0.32
C GLU A 209 15.30 -2.81 0.67
N GLU A 210 14.70 -3.97 0.44
CA GLU A 210 13.31 -4.25 0.83
C GLU A 210 13.10 -4.16 2.35
N LEU A 211 14.05 -4.66 3.15
CA LEU A 211 13.97 -4.54 4.61
C LEU A 211 14.12 -3.09 5.07
N SER A 212 14.91 -2.26 4.41
CA SER A 212 15.09 -0.85 4.76
C SER A 212 13.82 -0.02 4.63
N TYR A 213 12.84 -0.49 3.86
CA TYR A 213 11.50 0.14 3.80
C TYR A 213 10.75 0.06 5.13
N PHE A 214 10.96 -1.02 5.89
CA PHE A 214 10.21 -1.31 7.12
C PHE A 214 11.02 -1.17 8.39
N TYR A 215 12.36 -1.21 8.29
CA TYR A 215 13.29 -1.24 9.40
C TYR A 215 14.42 -0.24 9.20
N GLU A 216 14.94 0.30 10.29
CA GLU A 216 16.22 0.98 10.29
C GLU A 216 17.31 -0.07 10.43
N ILE A 217 18.19 -0.21 9.43
CA ILE A 217 19.25 -1.23 9.44
C ILE A 217 20.55 -0.57 9.88
N GLU A 218 21.07 -0.99 11.03
CA GLU A 218 22.37 -0.61 11.54
C GLU A 218 23.37 -1.76 11.35
N PHE A 219 24.41 -1.53 10.55
CA PHE A 219 25.47 -2.50 10.39
C PHE A 219 26.45 -2.40 11.55
N LEU A 220 26.61 -3.50 12.27
CA LEU A 220 27.50 -3.58 13.42
C LEU A 220 28.88 -4.09 13.00
N ASP A 221 29.93 -3.56 13.65
CA ASP A 221 31.29 -4.05 13.47
C ASP A 221 31.45 -5.48 14.02
N GLN A 222 32.29 -6.29 13.35
CA GLN A 222 32.56 -7.67 13.79
C GLN A 222 33.22 -7.73 15.19
N ASP A 223 33.89 -6.65 15.61
CA ASP A 223 34.50 -6.51 16.93
C ASP A 223 33.66 -5.64 17.89
N VAL A 224 32.32 -5.62 17.71
CA VAL A 224 31.43 -4.85 18.57
C VAL A 224 31.57 -5.27 20.05
N GLU A 225 31.71 -4.29 20.93
CA GLU A 225 31.86 -4.52 22.38
C GLU A 225 30.52 -4.40 23.12
N GLU A 226 29.57 -3.66 22.58
CA GLU A 226 28.27 -3.40 23.20
C GLU A 226 27.19 -3.20 22.13
N ILE A 227 26.02 -3.84 22.32
CA ILE A 227 24.88 -3.74 21.39
C ILE A 227 23.73 -3.04 22.11
N ASN A 228 23.46 -1.79 21.72
CA ASN A 228 22.45 -0.93 22.35
C ASN A 228 21.47 -0.38 21.30
N ASN A 229 20.27 -0.05 21.72
CA ASN A 229 19.24 0.57 20.88
C ASN A 229 18.88 -0.23 19.62
N ILE A 230 18.93 -1.54 19.72
CA ILE A 230 18.56 -2.49 18.66
C ILE A 230 17.34 -3.28 19.12
N ASP A 231 16.31 -3.38 18.25
CA ASP A 231 15.10 -4.14 18.53
C ASP A 231 15.23 -5.62 18.14
N LEU A 232 16.04 -5.87 17.08
CA LEU A 232 16.34 -7.22 16.59
C LEU A 232 17.79 -7.28 16.11
N LEU A 233 18.56 -8.23 16.63
CA LEU A 233 19.92 -8.52 16.15
C LEU A 233 19.88 -9.68 15.15
N VAL A 234 20.39 -9.45 13.96
CA VAL A 234 20.62 -10.48 12.95
C VAL A 234 22.11 -10.81 12.92
N VAL A 235 22.45 -12.07 13.24
CA VAL A 235 23.83 -12.58 13.18
C VAL A 235 23.96 -13.47 11.93
N TYR A 236 24.64 -12.98 10.91
CA TYR A 236 24.72 -13.63 9.64
C TYR A 236 26.08 -14.29 9.40
N HIS A 237 26.09 -15.59 9.20
CA HIS A 237 27.25 -16.41 8.89
C HIS A 237 28.44 -16.19 9.84
N PRO A 238 28.25 -16.35 11.18
CA PRO A 238 29.30 -16.09 12.14
C PRO A 238 30.52 -16.99 11.89
N SER A 239 31.71 -16.40 11.82
CA SER A 239 32.98 -17.09 11.63
C SER A 239 34.05 -16.37 12.43
N GLU A 240 34.79 -17.09 13.25
CA GLU A 240 35.86 -16.53 14.10
C GLU A 240 35.39 -15.31 14.94
N VAL A 241 34.26 -15.48 15.64
CA VAL A 241 33.68 -14.44 16.50
C VAL A 241 34.67 -14.15 17.65
N SER A 242 34.98 -12.86 17.88
CA SER A 242 35.86 -12.46 18.98
C SER A 242 35.17 -12.67 20.34
N GLU A 243 35.94 -12.94 21.40
CA GLU A 243 35.39 -13.07 22.77
C GLU A 243 34.56 -11.86 23.20
N LYS A 244 34.93 -10.65 22.74
CA LYS A 244 34.24 -9.40 23.02
C LYS A 244 32.85 -9.38 22.38
N THR A 245 32.78 -9.74 21.09
CA THR A 245 31.54 -9.78 20.32
C THR A 245 30.62 -10.86 20.82
N GLU A 246 31.16 -12.05 21.15
CA GLU A 246 30.41 -13.13 21.78
C GLU A 246 29.75 -12.64 23.10
N TYR A 247 30.55 -11.99 23.95
CA TYR A 247 30.02 -11.39 25.18
C TYR A 247 28.96 -10.33 24.94
N ALA A 248 29.14 -9.44 23.93
CA ALA A 248 28.17 -8.40 23.60
C ALA A 248 26.84 -9.03 23.14
N ILE A 249 26.89 -10.09 22.31
CA ILE A 249 25.68 -10.82 21.86
C ILE A 249 24.98 -11.48 23.05
N GLU A 250 25.75 -12.15 23.93
CA GLU A 250 25.18 -12.79 25.15
C GLU A 250 24.50 -11.77 26.05
N GLN A 251 25.13 -10.62 26.30
CA GLN A 251 24.56 -9.56 27.12
C GLN A 251 23.28 -9.00 26.48
N PHE A 252 23.26 -8.79 25.18
CA PHE A 252 22.07 -8.34 24.47
C PHE A 252 20.90 -9.33 24.66
N ILE A 253 21.14 -10.64 24.51
CA ILE A 253 20.13 -11.69 24.70
C ILE A 253 19.67 -11.76 26.16
N LEU A 254 20.61 -11.72 27.10
CA LEU A 254 20.28 -11.78 28.54
C LEU A 254 19.46 -10.58 28.99
N ASN A 255 19.64 -9.43 28.40
CA ASN A 255 18.84 -8.23 28.63
C ASN A 255 17.48 -8.22 27.90
N GLY A 256 17.10 -9.33 27.26
CA GLY A 256 15.81 -9.49 26.60
C GLY A 256 15.80 -9.08 25.11
N GLY A 257 16.97 -8.84 24.53
CA GLY A 257 17.12 -8.60 23.10
C GLY A 257 16.70 -9.80 22.25
N LYS A 258 16.09 -9.52 21.10
CA LYS A 258 15.70 -10.55 20.14
C LYS A 258 16.82 -10.78 19.14
N THR A 259 17.13 -12.05 18.85
CA THR A 259 18.19 -12.41 17.88
C THR A 259 17.74 -13.51 16.95
N THR A 260 18.29 -13.53 15.75
CA THR A 260 18.08 -14.57 14.75
C THR A 260 19.35 -14.83 13.92
#